data_03315c95d20730c3c6600cec95fa9288
#
_entry.id   03315c95d20730c3c6600cec95fa9288
#
_cell.length_a   1.000
_cell.length_b   1.000
_cell.length_c   1.000
_cell.angle_alpha   90.00
_cell.angle_beta   90.00
_cell.angle_gamma   90.00
#
_symmetry.space_group_name_H-M   'P 1'
#
loop_
_entity.id
_entity.type
_entity.pdbx_description
1 polymer ?
#
loop_
_entity_poly.entity_id
_entity_poly.type
_entity_poly.pdbx_seq_one_letter_code
_entity_poly.pdbx_strand_id
1 'polypeptide(L)'
;CPNRIENWELQLDRLNLPDDAQVLRLGPMPASRRLEAWLQRHQGPQLVITEGDPRPLDPLQKSSQWSGGMAAWIAQQPGLDKQSKPSVGTDDLSAWIEAQLPLRGAVNEPALAYWLPQLLPERLPVMLAASSPVRDWLTWGGPACGRHRCFSFRGASGIDGTLSLAMGLAANLGPLALVTGDLALLHDSNGWLHASSADAAPPLLVLLIDNGGGGIFQQLPIATPGFEALFAMPQQVDPLALAAAHGVPGRQVACLEDLQEALAWGLSQQRPVLLRLCSDRCRDAALRQQLRAAAQNERTEP
;
A
#
# COMPACT_ATOMS: atom_id res chain seq x y z
N CYS A 1 5.13 -17.26 -9.49
CA CYS A 1 5.23 -18.34 -8.51
C CYS A 1 3.93 -19.12 -8.54
N PRO A 2 3.92 -20.44 -8.78
CA PRO A 2 2.69 -21.23 -8.96
C PRO A 2 1.85 -21.36 -7.66
N ASN A 3 2.39 -20.94 -6.52
CA ASN A 3 1.80 -21.10 -5.20
C ASN A 3 1.64 -19.76 -4.49
N ARG A 4 1.37 -18.71 -5.25
CA ARG A 4 1.13 -17.39 -4.71
C ARG A 4 -0.28 -17.32 -4.13
N ILE A 5 -0.39 -16.87 -2.88
CA ILE A 5 -1.67 -16.56 -2.25
C ILE A 5 -2.00 -15.11 -2.59
N GLU A 6 -3.02 -14.92 -3.40
CA GLU A 6 -3.54 -13.60 -3.70
C GLU A 6 -4.35 -13.07 -2.50
N ASN A 7 -4.33 -11.78 -2.29
CA ASN A 7 -5.03 -11.14 -1.15
C ASN A 7 -4.76 -11.84 0.20
N TRP A 8 -3.53 -12.28 0.39
CA TRP A 8 -3.09 -13.08 1.55
C TRP A 8 -3.49 -12.45 2.90
N GLU A 9 -3.54 -11.13 2.98
CA GLU A 9 -3.89 -10.42 4.21
C GLU A 9 -5.32 -10.71 4.66
N LEU A 10 -6.26 -10.90 3.73
CA LEU A 10 -7.64 -11.30 4.01
C LEU A 10 -7.74 -12.78 4.41
N GLN A 11 -6.85 -13.61 3.89
CA GLN A 11 -6.89 -15.07 4.09
C GLN A 11 -6.03 -15.56 5.26
N LEU A 12 -5.29 -14.67 5.91
CA LEU A 12 -4.27 -15.02 6.90
C LEU A 12 -4.82 -15.90 8.06
N ASP A 13 -6.04 -15.65 8.52
CA ASP A 13 -6.66 -16.43 9.60
C ASP A 13 -7.21 -17.79 9.12
N ARG A 14 -7.22 -18.02 7.81
CA ARG A 14 -7.67 -19.28 7.19
C ARG A 14 -6.51 -20.18 6.78
N LEU A 15 -5.28 -19.66 6.82
CA LEU A 15 -4.12 -20.44 6.46
C LEU A 15 -3.96 -21.61 7.43
N ASN A 16 -4.31 -22.80 6.97
CA ASN A 16 -4.12 -24.02 7.73
C ASN A 16 -2.72 -24.57 7.45
N LEU A 17 -1.74 -23.98 8.13
CA LEU A 17 -0.35 -24.43 8.07
C LEU A 17 -0.06 -25.35 9.26
N PRO A 18 0.82 -26.37 9.09
CA PRO A 18 1.36 -27.10 10.22
C PRO A 18 2.00 -26.16 11.25
N ASP A 19 1.84 -26.45 12.53
CA ASP A 19 2.38 -25.62 13.61
C ASP A 19 3.91 -25.46 13.54
N ASP A 20 4.60 -26.43 12.94
CA ASP A 20 6.04 -26.47 12.74
C ASP A 20 6.48 -25.98 11.35
N ALA A 21 5.56 -25.47 10.51
CA ALA A 21 5.90 -24.97 9.18
C ALA A 21 6.97 -23.87 9.27
N GLN A 22 7.98 -23.96 8.42
CA GLN A 22 9.02 -22.93 8.35
C GLN A 22 8.52 -21.69 7.63
N VAL A 23 8.77 -20.52 8.21
CA VAL A 23 8.46 -19.22 7.60
C VAL A 23 9.75 -18.55 7.11
N LEU A 24 9.83 -18.31 5.81
CA LEU A 24 10.88 -17.49 5.20
C LEU A 24 10.31 -16.12 4.87
N ARG A 25 10.90 -15.09 5.44
CA ARG A 25 10.54 -13.70 5.18
C ARG A 25 11.65 -13.01 4.41
N LEU A 26 11.31 -12.40 3.27
CA LEU A 26 12.24 -11.68 2.42
C LEU A 26 12.16 -10.19 2.72
N GLY A 27 13.15 -9.67 3.41
CA GLY A 27 13.20 -8.27 3.81
C GLY A 27 12.37 -7.92 5.06
N PRO A 28 12.13 -6.62 5.29
CA PRO A 28 11.48 -6.11 6.50
C PRO A 28 10.00 -6.50 6.58
N MET A 29 9.43 -6.40 7.78
CA MET A 29 8.02 -6.66 8.05
C MET A 29 7.12 -5.74 7.20
N PRO A 30 6.15 -6.27 6.44
CA PRO A 30 5.16 -5.43 5.76
C PRO A 30 4.22 -4.74 6.75
N ALA A 31 3.44 -3.75 6.27
CA ALA A 31 2.57 -2.94 7.12
C ALA A 31 1.26 -3.66 7.48
N SER A 32 1.34 -4.84 8.07
CA SER A 32 0.19 -5.65 8.49
C SER A 32 0.32 -6.10 9.94
N ARG A 33 -0.52 -5.53 10.82
CA ARG A 33 -0.63 -5.98 12.22
C ARG A 33 -1.18 -7.41 12.32
N ARG A 34 -1.98 -7.85 11.36
CA ARG A 34 -2.49 -9.23 11.34
C ARG A 34 -1.37 -10.22 11.09
N LEU A 35 -0.47 -9.91 10.14
CA LEU A 35 0.72 -10.72 9.90
C LEU A 35 1.64 -10.74 11.13
N GLU A 36 1.86 -9.59 11.76
CA GLU A 36 2.64 -9.51 13.00
C GLU A 36 2.05 -10.43 14.08
N ALA A 37 0.73 -10.34 14.31
CA ALA A 37 0.04 -11.18 15.29
C ALA A 37 0.09 -12.67 14.92
N TRP A 38 -0.03 -13.01 13.64
CA TRP A 38 0.08 -14.37 13.15
C TRP A 38 1.50 -14.92 13.39
N LEU A 39 2.54 -14.20 12.98
CA LEU A 39 3.95 -14.58 13.19
C LEU A 39 4.29 -14.68 14.69
N GLN A 40 3.70 -13.84 15.53
CA GLN A 40 3.90 -13.90 16.98
C GLN A 40 3.35 -15.20 17.57
N ARG A 41 2.22 -15.71 17.09
CA ARG A 41 1.61 -16.97 17.54
C ARG A 41 2.26 -18.22 16.93
N HIS A 42 2.82 -18.09 15.72
CA HIS A 42 3.40 -19.22 15.00
C HIS A 42 4.58 -19.85 15.77
N GLN A 43 4.58 -21.19 15.91
CA GLN A 43 5.56 -21.92 16.70
C GLN A 43 6.73 -22.45 15.86
N GLY A 44 6.56 -22.56 14.54
CA GLY A 44 7.60 -23.05 13.63
C GLY A 44 8.79 -22.11 13.49
N PRO A 45 9.91 -22.57 12.92
CA PRO A 45 11.10 -21.78 12.69
C PRO A 45 10.83 -20.58 11.76
N GLN A 46 11.39 -19.43 12.10
CA GLN A 46 11.26 -18.22 11.30
C GLN A 46 12.63 -17.68 10.91
N LEU A 47 12.80 -17.35 9.64
CA LEU A 47 14.04 -16.79 9.09
C LEU A 47 13.74 -15.54 8.27
N VAL A 48 14.49 -14.46 8.54
CA VAL A 48 14.50 -13.25 7.71
C VAL A 48 15.75 -13.27 6.83
N ILE A 49 15.55 -13.12 5.52
CA ILE A 49 16.64 -13.01 4.55
C ILE A 49 16.70 -11.59 4.03
N THR A 50 17.90 -10.97 4.09
CA THR A 50 18.14 -9.62 3.61
C THR A 50 19.30 -9.58 2.61
N GLU A 51 19.29 -8.61 1.71
CA GLU A 51 20.35 -8.38 0.72
C GLU A 51 21.40 -7.43 1.30
N GLY A 52 22.23 -7.94 2.25
CA GLY A 52 23.32 -7.18 2.84
C GLY A 52 22.94 -6.23 3.98
N ASP A 53 21.68 -6.13 4.38
CA ASP A 53 21.29 -5.27 5.52
C ASP A 53 21.61 -5.98 6.85
N PRO A 54 22.57 -5.47 7.64
CA PRO A 54 22.97 -6.07 8.92
C PRO A 54 22.05 -5.69 10.09
N ARG A 55 21.14 -4.72 9.89
CA ARG A 55 20.25 -4.26 10.97
C ARG A 55 19.26 -5.36 11.34
N PRO A 56 18.91 -5.52 12.63
CA PRO A 56 17.87 -6.45 13.02
C PRO A 56 16.51 -5.97 12.48
N LEU A 57 15.94 -6.74 11.53
CA LEU A 57 14.71 -6.37 10.84
C LEU A 57 13.48 -7.11 11.37
N ASP A 58 13.62 -7.88 12.43
CA ASP A 58 12.48 -8.55 13.07
C ASP A 58 12.03 -7.83 14.35
N PRO A 59 10.97 -7.03 14.29
CA PRO A 59 10.47 -6.33 15.49
C PRO A 59 9.92 -7.30 16.55
N LEU A 60 9.59 -8.53 16.18
CA LEU A 60 9.06 -9.57 17.07
C LEU A 60 10.16 -10.35 17.79
N GLN A 61 11.41 -10.23 17.35
CA GLN A 61 12.56 -10.97 17.89
C GLN A 61 12.37 -12.50 17.92
N LYS A 62 11.63 -13.05 16.97
CA LYS A 62 11.32 -14.48 16.82
C LYS A 62 12.07 -15.15 15.67
N SER A 63 12.68 -14.36 14.79
CA SER A 63 13.35 -14.88 13.59
C SER A 63 14.85 -14.86 13.74
N SER A 64 15.52 -15.89 13.21
CA SER A 64 16.93 -15.76 12.83
C SER A 64 17.04 -14.83 11.63
N GLN A 65 18.18 -14.17 11.44
CA GLN A 65 18.41 -13.31 10.29
C GLN A 65 19.64 -13.77 9.49
N TRP A 66 19.46 -13.85 8.17
CA TRP A 66 20.53 -14.10 7.20
C TRP A 66 20.72 -12.85 6.34
N SER A 67 21.90 -12.25 6.40
CA SER A 67 22.22 -11.00 5.67
C SER A 67 23.02 -11.23 4.37
N GLY A 68 23.34 -12.46 4.04
CA GLY A 68 24.13 -12.81 2.85
C GLY A 68 23.36 -12.83 1.52
N GLY A 69 22.10 -12.44 1.51
CA GLY A 69 21.24 -12.47 0.33
C GLY A 69 20.59 -13.80 0.03
N MET A 70 19.53 -13.78 -0.77
CA MET A 70 18.74 -14.96 -1.15
C MET A 70 19.56 -15.96 -1.98
N ALA A 71 20.35 -15.48 -2.94
CA ALA A 71 21.11 -16.35 -3.81
C ALA A 71 22.14 -17.19 -3.02
N ALA A 72 22.86 -16.56 -2.08
CA ALA A 72 23.81 -17.25 -1.24
C ALA A 72 23.12 -18.21 -0.25
N TRP A 73 21.93 -17.85 0.25
CA TRP A 73 21.15 -18.73 1.10
C TRP A 73 20.69 -19.99 0.35
N ILE A 74 20.15 -19.84 -0.87
CA ILE A 74 19.72 -20.96 -1.72
C ILE A 74 20.91 -21.90 -2.01
N ALA A 75 22.09 -21.35 -2.32
CA ALA A 75 23.29 -22.15 -2.60
C ALA A 75 23.74 -23.03 -1.43
N GLN A 76 23.37 -22.67 -0.20
CA GLN A 76 23.68 -23.43 1.01
C GLN A 76 22.60 -24.47 1.38
N GLN A 77 21.53 -24.58 0.60
CA GLN A 77 20.43 -25.52 0.85
C GLN A 77 20.45 -26.65 -0.20
N PRO A 78 21.35 -27.65 -0.08
CA PRO A 78 21.34 -28.78 -0.99
C PRO A 78 20.05 -29.58 -0.81
N GLY A 79 19.23 -29.66 -1.85
CA GLY A 79 18.00 -30.46 -1.83
C GLY A 79 16.70 -29.67 -1.63
N LEU A 80 16.72 -28.34 -1.79
CA LEU A 80 15.49 -27.59 -2.07
C LEU A 80 14.90 -28.11 -3.39
N ASP A 81 14.20 -29.24 -3.29
CA ASP A 81 13.62 -29.90 -4.45
C ASP A 81 12.41 -29.10 -4.93
N LYS A 82 12.33 -28.88 -6.25
CA LYS A 82 11.28 -28.11 -6.91
C LYS A 82 9.89 -28.78 -6.86
N GLN A 83 9.74 -29.86 -6.10
CA GLN A 83 8.57 -30.75 -6.15
C GLN A 83 7.65 -30.72 -4.94
N SER A 84 7.85 -29.87 -3.94
CA SER A 84 6.86 -29.76 -2.87
C SER A 84 5.57 -29.14 -3.42
N LYS A 85 4.55 -29.98 -3.59
CA LYS A 85 3.20 -29.48 -3.88
C LYS A 85 2.74 -28.61 -2.71
N PRO A 86 2.17 -27.43 -2.96
CA PRO A 86 1.59 -26.64 -1.90
C PRO A 86 0.43 -27.44 -1.29
N SER A 87 0.46 -27.60 0.00
CA SER A 87 -0.64 -28.20 0.75
C SER A 87 -1.66 -27.17 1.27
N VAL A 88 -1.46 -25.90 0.92
CA VAL A 88 -2.34 -24.82 1.40
C VAL A 88 -3.38 -24.54 0.32
N GLY A 89 -4.61 -24.97 0.57
CA GLY A 89 -5.76 -24.54 -0.20
C GLY A 89 -6.00 -23.06 0.10
N THR A 90 -5.97 -22.24 -0.93
CA THR A 90 -6.30 -20.82 -0.83
C THR A 90 -7.41 -20.52 -1.81
N ASP A 91 -8.38 -19.75 -1.34
CA ASP A 91 -9.47 -19.29 -2.18
C ASP A 91 -8.97 -18.16 -3.08
N ASP A 92 -9.36 -18.17 -4.36
CA ASP A 92 -9.15 -17.01 -5.22
C ASP A 92 -10.27 -15.98 -4.93
N LEU A 93 -9.93 -14.99 -4.13
CA LEU A 93 -10.85 -13.90 -3.79
C LEU A 93 -10.90 -12.79 -4.83
N SER A 94 -10.12 -12.87 -5.92
CA SER A 94 -10.00 -11.75 -6.88
C SER A 94 -11.34 -11.38 -7.52
N ALA A 95 -12.09 -12.37 -8.01
CA ALA A 95 -13.40 -12.13 -8.62
C ALA A 95 -14.43 -11.61 -7.61
N TRP A 96 -14.39 -12.13 -6.39
CA TRP A 96 -15.25 -11.64 -5.31
C TRP A 96 -14.92 -10.18 -4.96
N ILE A 97 -13.64 -9.83 -4.81
CA ILE A 97 -13.23 -8.45 -4.51
C ILE A 97 -13.67 -7.51 -5.63
N GLU A 98 -13.49 -7.89 -6.90
CA GLU A 98 -13.92 -7.11 -8.04
C GLU A 98 -15.43 -6.85 -8.02
N ALA A 99 -16.22 -7.86 -7.68
CA ALA A 99 -17.66 -7.71 -7.55
C ALA A 99 -18.07 -6.78 -6.39
N GLN A 100 -17.30 -6.77 -5.29
CA GLN A 100 -17.55 -5.90 -4.14
C GLN A 100 -17.04 -4.46 -4.34
N LEU A 101 -16.03 -4.27 -5.16
CA LEU A 101 -15.36 -2.99 -5.41
C LEU A 101 -15.42 -2.59 -6.89
N PRO A 102 -16.61 -2.39 -7.48
CA PRO A 102 -16.74 -2.01 -8.87
C PRO A 102 -16.12 -0.64 -9.15
N LEU A 103 -15.55 -0.46 -10.35
CA LEU A 103 -14.98 0.82 -10.81
C LEU A 103 -16.10 1.82 -11.15
N ARG A 104 -16.93 2.12 -10.18
CA ARG A 104 -18.08 3.04 -10.33
C ARG A 104 -18.51 3.64 -9.00
N GLY A 105 -19.18 4.78 -9.10
CA GLY A 105 -19.73 5.50 -7.95
C GLY A 105 -18.71 6.32 -7.20
N ALA A 106 -19.03 6.69 -5.98
CA ALA A 106 -18.17 7.56 -5.18
C ALA A 106 -16.81 6.93 -4.89
N VAL A 107 -15.76 7.73 -4.96
CA VAL A 107 -14.40 7.33 -4.62
C VAL A 107 -14.36 6.74 -3.22
N ASN A 108 -13.68 5.60 -3.05
CA ASN A 108 -13.40 4.97 -1.78
C ASN A 108 -12.02 4.32 -1.78
N GLU A 109 -11.36 4.30 -0.63
CA GLU A 109 -9.97 3.84 -0.53
C GLU A 109 -9.78 2.37 -0.88
N PRO A 110 -10.64 1.40 -0.47
CA PRO A 110 -10.53 0.01 -0.91
C PRO A 110 -10.58 -0.17 -2.42
N ALA A 111 -11.52 0.51 -3.12
CA ALA A 111 -11.63 0.44 -4.57
C ALA A 111 -10.40 1.07 -5.25
N LEU A 112 -9.90 2.20 -4.76
CA LEU A 112 -8.66 2.79 -5.26
C LEU A 112 -7.49 1.80 -5.15
N ALA A 113 -7.34 1.15 -4.01
CA ALA A 113 -6.26 0.17 -3.81
C ALA A 113 -6.37 -1.04 -4.74
N TYR A 114 -7.59 -1.45 -5.09
CA TYR A 114 -7.83 -2.53 -6.03
C TYR A 114 -7.58 -2.12 -7.49
N TRP A 115 -8.07 -0.93 -7.90
CA TRP A 115 -8.04 -0.53 -9.30
C TRP A 115 -6.76 0.18 -9.73
N LEU A 116 -6.11 0.96 -8.86
CA LEU A 116 -4.88 1.67 -9.23
C LEU A 116 -3.78 0.76 -9.77
N PRO A 117 -3.48 -0.42 -9.16
CA PRO A 117 -2.48 -1.33 -9.71
C PRO A 117 -2.82 -1.86 -11.11
N GLN A 118 -4.10 -1.87 -11.47
CA GLN A 118 -4.57 -2.38 -12.77
C GLN A 118 -4.58 -1.29 -13.85
N LEU A 119 -4.86 -0.04 -13.45
CA LEU A 119 -5.00 1.10 -14.35
C LEU A 119 -3.68 1.84 -14.61
N LEU A 120 -2.73 1.76 -13.68
CA LEU A 120 -1.41 2.33 -13.85
C LEU A 120 -0.60 1.53 -14.91
N PRO A 121 0.25 2.21 -15.71
CA PRO A 121 1.12 1.53 -16.66
C PRO A 121 1.94 0.42 -16.00
N GLU A 122 2.05 -0.71 -16.66
CA GLU A 122 2.83 -1.84 -16.17
C GLU A 122 4.27 -1.39 -15.85
N ARG A 123 4.80 -1.83 -14.72
CA ARG A 123 6.12 -1.50 -14.17
C ARG A 123 6.32 -0.04 -13.74
N LEU A 124 5.31 0.82 -13.83
CA LEU A 124 5.43 2.16 -13.24
C LEU A 124 5.76 2.00 -11.75
N PRO A 125 6.86 2.59 -11.23
CA PRO A 125 7.16 2.58 -9.82
C PRO A 125 6.07 3.30 -9.02
N VAL A 126 5.71 2.76 -7.87
CA VAL A 126 4.68 3.32 -6.99
C VAL A 126 5.27 3.55 -5.60
N MET A 127 5.17 4.77 -5.10
CA MET A 127 5.43 5.07 -3.70
C MET A 127 4.11 5.13 -2.94
N LEU A 128 4.05 4.37 -1.87
CA LEU A 128 2.90 4.29 -0.98
C LEU A 128 3.23 5.00 0.33
N ALA A 129 2.51 6.06 0.63
CA ALA A 129 2.65 6.77 1.90
C ALA A 129 2.29 5.87 3.09
N ALA A 130 2.80 6.20 4.25
CA ALA A 130 2.36 5.60 5.50
C ALA A 130 0.85 5.77 5.71
N SER A 131 0.31 5.16 6.79
CA SER A 131 -1.13 5.18 7.08
C SER A 131 -1.94 4.22 6.21
N SER A 132 -3.11 4.61 5.70
CA SER A 132 -4.01 3.75 4.91
C SER A 132 -3.42 3.31 3.57
N PRO A 133 -2.75 4.15 2.77
CA PRO A 133 -2.34 3.77 1.41
C PRO A 133 -1.57 2.46 1.32
N VAL A 134 -0.51 2.29 2.11
CA VAL A 134 0.30 1.06 2.09
C VAL A 134 -0.47 -0.16 2.62
N ARG A 135 -1.38 0.04 3.56
CA ARG A 135 -2.18 -1.05 4.15
C ARG A 135 -3.28 -1.52 3.20
N ASP A 136 -3.96 -0.58 2.57
CA ASP A 136 -5.01 -0.90 1.60
C ASP A 136 -4.42 -1.57 0.36
N TRP A 137 -3.25 -1.12 -0.11
CA TRP A 137 -2.51 -1.78 -1.19
C TRP A 137 -2.21 -3.24 -0.88
N LEU A 138 -1.78 -3.54 0.36
CA LEU A 138 -1.52 -4.92 0.80
C LEU A 138 -2.78 -5.77 0.92
N THR A 139 -3.90 -5.17 1.31
CA THR A 139 -5.14 -5.89 1.59
C THR A 139 -5.96 -6.12 0.33
N TRP A 140 -6.15 -5.07 -0.48
CA TRP A 140 -7.11 -5.05 -1.58
C TRP A 140 -6.47 -5.15 -2.96
N GLY A 141 -5.22 -4.78 -3.11
CA GLY A 141 -4.60 -4.54 -4.42
C GLY A 141 -4.40 -5.77 -5.32
N GLY A 142 -4.59 -6.97 -4.80
CA GLY A 142 -4.62 -8.20 -5.60
C GLY A 142 -3.35 -8.50 -6.41
N PRO A 143 -3.48 -9.34 -7.45
CA PRO A 143 -2.36 -9.80 -8.29
C PRO A 143 -1.61 -8.69 -9.01
N ALA A 144 -2.33 -7.64 -9.42
CA ALA A 144 -1.76 -6.54 -10.18
C ALA A 144 -0.70 -5.74 -9.41
N CYS A 145 -0.76 -5.72 -8.07
CA CYS A 145 0.26 -5.08 -7.22
C CYS A 145 1.69 -5.56 -7.52
N GLY A 146 1.84 -6.84 -7.84
CA GLY A 146 3.14 -7.44 -8.16
C GLY A 146 3.75 -6.98 -9.50
N ARG A 147 3.02 -6.22 -10.31
CA ARG A 147 3.53 -5.63 -11.55
C ARG A 147 4.31 -4.34 -11.32
N HIS A 148 4.21 -3.77 -10.12
CA HIS A 148 4.82 -2.50 -9.76
C HIS A 148 5.95 -2.68 -8.74
N ARG A 149 7.03 -1.92 -8.93
CA ARG A 149 8.05 -1.75 -7.90
C ARG A 149 7.54 -0.77 -6.86
N CYS A 150 7.21 -1.27 -5.67
CA CYS A 150 6.63 -0.47 -4.60
C CYS A 150 7.69 0.03 -3.62
N PHE A 151 7.57 1.30 -3.22
CA PHE A 151 8.36 1.94 -2.19
C PHE A 151 7.45 2.38 -1.05
N SER A 152 7.89 2.24 0.20
CA SER A 152 7.13 2.70 1.36
C SER A 152 8.08 2.90 2.55
N PHE A 153 7.64 3.72 3.49
CA PHE A 153 8.35 3.88 4.77
C PHE A 153 8.23 2.59 5.59
N ARG A 154 9.38 2.10 6.07
CA ARG A 154 9.46 0.95 6.98
C ARG A 154 10.41 1.26 8.14
N GLY A 155 10.08 0.76 9.32
CA GLY A 155 10.72 1.15 10.56
C GLY A 155 10.00 2.36 11.18
N ALA A 156 10.63 3.50 11.27
CA ALA A 156 9.95 4.74 11.65
C ALA A 156 9.01 5.16 10.51
N SER A 157 7.71 4.97 10.70
CA SER A 157 6.68 5.21 9.69
C SER A 157 5.96 6.52 10.00
N GLY A 158 6.52 7.66 9.56
CA GLY A 158 5.92 8.99 9.67
C GLY A 158 5.15 9.39 8.41
N ILE A 159 4.55 10.56 8.45
CA ILE A 159 3.93 11.24 7.30
C ILE A 159 4.80 12.39 6.79
N ASP A 160 5.84 12.72 7.51
CA ASP A 160 6.88 13.70 7.18
C ASP A 160 7.73 13.24 5.99
N GLY A 161 8.16 14.17 5.14
CA GLY A 161 9.04 13.89 4.00
C GLY A 161 8.43 13.05 2.88
N THR A 162 7.13 12.82 2.88
CA THR A 162 6.47 11.92 1.90
C THR A 162 6.58 12.43 0.48
N LEU A 163 6.24 13.70 0.24
CA LEU A 163 6.30 14.31 -1.09
C LEU A 163 7.75 14.52 -1.54
N SER A 164 8.61 14.99 -0.65
CA SER A 164 10.03 15.21 -0.91
C SER A 164 10.74 13.92 -1.31
N LEU A 165 10.46 12.82 -0.62
CA LEU A 165 11.00 11.51 -0.98
C LEU A 165 10.49 11.03 -2.35
N ALA A 166 9.19 11.22 -2.64
CA ALA A 166 8.62 10.87 -3.94
C ALA A 166 9.26 11.67 -5.08
N MET A 167 9.52 12.97 -4.89
CA MET A 167 10.24 13.81 -5.83
C MET A 167 11.66 13.29 -6.08
N GLY A 168 12.39 12.93 -5.01
CA GLY A 168 13.73 12.35 -5.12
C GLY A 168 13.74 11.00 -5.85
N LEU A 169 12.75 10.14 -5.59
CA LEU A 169 12.59 8.88 -6.31
C LEU A 169 12.29 9.12 -7.79
N ALA A 170 11.36 10.03 -8.12
CA ALA A 170 11.02 10.36 -9.49
C ALA A 170 12.21 10.97 -10.26
N ALA A 171 13.01 11.82 -9.62
CA ALA A 171 14.23 12.38 -10.21
C ALA A 171 15.26 11.31 -10.58
N ASN A 172 15.29 10.20 -9.84
CA ASN A 172 16.29 9.15 -10.03
C ASN A 172 15.78 7.98 -10.90
N LEU A 173 14.49 7.65 -10.80
CA LEU A 173 13.91 6.49 -11.48
C LEU A 173 13.14 6.84 -12.75
N GLY A 174 12.83 8.12 -12.98
CA GLY A 174 11.90 8.58 -14.00
C GLY A 174 10.45 8.60 -13.50
N PRO A 175 9.44 8.42 -14.37
CA PRO A 175 8.03 8.50 -14.00
C PRO A 175 7.68 7.64 -12.79
N LEU A 176 6.95 8.23 -11.83
CA LEU A 176 6.57 7.60 -10.57
C LEU A 176 5.17 8.03 -10.17
N ALA A 177 4.39 7.12 -9.58
CA ALA A 177 3.15 7.44 -8.91
C ALA A 177 3.33 7.46 -7.39
N LEU A 178 2.84 8.52 -6.72
CA LEU A 178 2.74 8.62 -5.27
C LEU A 178 1.28 8.47 -4.85
N VAL A 179 0.95 7.48 -4.03
CA VAL A 179 -0.36 7.39 -3.37
C VAL A 179 -0.22 7.88 -1.94
N THR A 180 -0.90 8.97 -1.60
CA THR A 180 -0.74 9.65 -0.31
C THR A 180 -2.07 10.15 0.25
N GLY A 181 -2.15 10.28 1.58
CA GLY A 181 -3.27 10.94 2.25
C GLY A 181 -3.07 12.46 2.35
N ASP A 182 -4.17 13.16 2.66
CA ASP A 182 -4.22 14.61 2.80
C ASP A 182 -3.26 15.16 3.87
N LEU A 183 -3.27 14.61 5.07
CA LEU A 183 -2.36 15.05 6.14
C LEU A 183 -0.89 14.82 5.77
N ALA A 184 -0.56 13.72 5.10
CA ALA A 184 0.82 13.45 4.69
C ALA A 184 1.30 14.44 3.60
N LEU A 185 0.43 14.80 2.65
CA LEU A 185 0.75 15.82 1.65
C LEU A 185 0.94 17.19 2.29
N LEU A 186 0.03 17.58 3.18
CA LEU A 186 0.09 18.90 3.85
C LEU A 186 1.30 19.01 4.78
N HIS A 187 1.66 17.92 5.48
CA HIS A 187 2.81 17.88 6.37
C HIS A 187 4.13 18.11 5.65
N ASP A 188 4.24 17.69 4.39
CA ASP A 188 5.42 17.84 3.55
C ASP A 188 5.15 18.67 2.29
N SER A 189 4.26 19.66 2.38
CA SER A 189 3.88 20.51 1.25
C SER A 189 5.06 21.28 0.64
N ASN A 190 6.12 21.53 1.42
CA ASN A 190 7.37 22.11 0.93
C ASN A 190 8.09 21.25 -0.13
N GLY A 191 7.77 19.96 -0.23
CA GLY A 191 8.22 19.11 -1.31
C GLY A 191 7.87 19.64 -2.71
N TRP A 192 6.81 20.46 -2.83
CA TRP A 192 6.46 21.12 -4.08
C TRP A 192 7.50 22.14 -4.58
N LEU A 193 8.43 22.62 -3.74
CA LEU A 193 9.52 23.48 -4.17
C LEU A 193 10.39 22.80 -5.25
N HIS A 194 10.48 21.48 -5.24
CA HIS A 194 11.19 20.72 -6.28
C HIS A 194 10.44 20.67 -7.62
N ALA A 195 9.14 20.99 -7.64
CA ALA A 195 8.35 21.07 -8.87
C ALA A 195 8.57 22.39 -9.63
N SER A 196 9.04 23.44 -8.93
CA SER A 196 9.21 24.79 -9.46
C SER A 196 10.56 25.00 -10.17
N SER A 197 11.50 24.07 -10.07
CA SER A 197 12.79 24.16 -10.78
C SER A 197 12.57 23.90 -12.28
N ALA A 198 12.70 24.97 -13.07
CA ALA A 198 12.23 25.07 -14.45
C ALA A 198 12.82 24.04 -15.43
N ASP A 199 14.00 23.47 -15.16
CA ASP A 199 14.75 22.72 -16.16
C ASP A 199 14.69 21.19 -16.03
N ALA A 200 14.16 20.64 -14.94
CA ALA A 200 14.12 19.19 -14.72
C ALA A 200 13.14 18.74 -13.61
N ALA A 201 11.94 19.29 -13.55
CA ALA A 201 10.95 18.77 -12.60
C ALA A 201 10.61 17.30 -12.94
N PRO A 202 10.82 16.35 -12.01
CA PRO A 202 10.65 14.93 -12.33
C PRO A 202 9.17 14.61 -12.59
N PRO A 203 8.83 13.72 -13.53
CA PRO A 203 7.44 13.33 -13.79
C PRO A 203 6.88 12.53 -12.60
N LEU A 204 6.11 13.20 -11.75
CA LEU A 204 5.50 12.63 -10.56
C LEU A 204 3.97 12.77 -10.62
N LEU A 205 3.26 11.65 -10.66
CA LEU A 205 1.81 11.60 -10.52
C LEU A 205 1.44 11.44 -9.04
N VAL A 206 0.95 12.51 -8.42
CA VAL A 206 0.48 12.47 -7.03
C VAL A 206 -1.01 12.13 -7.00
N LEU A 207 -1.34 10.97 -6.44
CA LEU A 207 -2.69 10.47 -6.19
C LEU A 207 -3.03 10.77 -4.72
N LEU A 208 -3.67 11.91 -4.50
CA LEU A 208 -4.04 12.37 -3.18
C LEU A 208 -5.40 11.81 -2.77
N ILE A 209 -5.42 10.94 -1.80
CA ILE A 209 -6.64 10.49 -1.13
C ILE A 209 -7.01 11.54 -0.09
N ASP A 210 -8.00 12.35 -0.40
CA ASP A 210 -8.52 13.40 0.46
C ASP A 210 -9.79 12.88 1.14
N ASN A 211 -9.60 12.33 2.33
CA ASN A 211 -10.66 11.68 3.10
C ASN A 211 -11.10 12.50 4.34
N GLY A 212 -10.59 13.71 4.49
CA GLY A 212 -10.90 14.62 5.59
C GLY A 212 -10.11 14.34 6.87
N GLY A 213 -8.84 13.88 6.74
CA GLY A 213 -7.91 13.78 7.85
C GLY A 213 -7.39 12.39 8.17
N GLY A 214 -7.17 12.09 9.45
CA GLY A 214 -6.54 10.85 9.93
C GLY A 214 -7.42 9.60 9.81
N GLY A 215 -7.78 9.21 8.59
CA GLY A 215 -8.70 8.08 8.31
C GLY A 215 -8.27 6.73 8.89
N ILE A 216 -6.99 6.51 9.09
CA ILE A 216 -6.49 5.27 9.71
C ILE A 216 -7.00 5.11 11.15
N PHE A 217 -7.21 6.19 11.88
CA PHE A 217 -7.66 6.14 13.28
C PHE A 217 -9.11 5.70 13.41
N GLN A 218 -9.94 5.85 12.36
CA GLN A 218 -11.30 5.31 12.31
C GLN A 218 -11.33 3.77 12.34
N GLN A 219 -10.22 3.11 12.03
CA GLN A 219 -10.08 1.66 12.06
C GLN A 219 -9.63 1.13 13.42
N LEU A 220 -9.40 2.02 14.40
CA LEU A 220 -8.98 1.67 15.75
C LEU A 220 -10.15 1.81 16.71
N PRO A 221 -10.22 1.02 17.79
CA PRO A 221 -11.27 1.11 18.80
C PRO A 221 -11.04 2.33 19.73
N ILE A 222 -10.95 3.53 19.14
CA ILE A 222 -10.75 4.77 19.87
C ILE A 222 -12.11 5.48 19.97
N ALA A 223 -12.67 5.49 21.16
CA ALA A 223 -13.87 6.24 21.47
C ALA A 223 -13.51 7.37 22.46
N THR A 224 -13.31 8.57 21.93
CA THR A 224 -13.01 9.77 22.75
C THR A 224 -13.74 10.98 22.19
N PRO A 225 -14.27 11.87 23.08
CA PRO A 225 -14.92 13.11 22.61
C PRO A 225 -14.01 14.04 21.80
N GLY A 226 -12.66 13.91 21.98
CA GLY A 226 -11.67 14.69 21.23
C GLY A 226 -11.22 14.05 19.91
N PHE A 227 -11.87 12.99 19.41
CA PHE A 227 -11.41 12.25 18.24
C PHE A 227 -11.14 13.14 17.02
N GLU A 228 -12.07 14.04 16.69
CA GLU A 228 -11.91 14.95 15.53
C GLU A 228 -10.69 15.86 15.67
N ALA A 229 -10.47 16.43 16.85
CA ALA A 229 -9.38 17.37 17.09
C ALA A 229 -8.01 16.69 17.25
N LEU A 230 -7.97 15.49 17.84
CA LEU A 230 -6.71 14.84 18.23
C LEU A 230 -6.23 13.76 17.27
N PHE A 231 -7.15 13.12 16.53
CA PHE A 231 -6.84 11.99 15.65
C PHE A 231 -7.20 12.25 14.18
N ALA A 232 -8.42 12.69 13.89
CA ALA A 232 -8.82 12.98 12.52
C ALA A 232 -8.15 14.24 11.99
N MET A 233 -8.11 15.31 12.77
CA MET A 233 -7.43 16.57 12.44
C MET A 233 -7.80 17.11 11.04
N PRO A 234 -9.10 17.25 10.68
CA PRO A 234 -9.48 17.70 9.36
C PRO A 234 -8.92 19.09 9.06
N GLN A 235 -8.43 19.29 7.84
CA GLN A 235 -7.82 20.54 7.41
C GLN A 235 -8.72 21.30 6.44
N GLN A 236 -8.61 22.65 6.42
CA GLN A 236 -9.35 23.52 5.53
C GLN A 236 -8.53 23.98 4.31
N VAL A 237 -7.31 23.49 4.17
CA VAL A 237 -6.44 23.82 3.05
C VAL A 237 -6.94 23.13 1.78
N ASP A 238 -7.13 23.90 0.71
CA ASP A 238 -7.38 23.32 -0.62
C ASP A 238 -6.06 22.82 -1.23
N PRO A 239 -5.87 21.49 -1.38
CA PRO A 239 -4.64 20.95 -1.90
C PRO A 239 -4.40 21.25 -3.38
N LEU A 240 -5.46 21.49 -4.17
CA LEU A 240 -5.34 21.89 -5.58
C LEU A 240 -4.83 23.33 -5.68
N ALA A 241 -5.38 24.25 -4.87
CA ALA A 241 -4.91 25.63 -4.82
C ALA A 241 -3.46 25.71 -4.32
N LEU A 242 -3.10 24.87 -3.32
CA LEU A 242 -1.73 24.80 -2.82
C LEU A 242 -0.75 24.30 -3.89
N ALA A 243 -1.09 23.24 -4.61
CA ALA A 243 -0.28 22.72 -5.72
C ALA A 243 -0.14 23.76 -6.85
N ALA A 244 -1.25 24.44 -7.21
CA ALA A 244 -1.25 25.49 -8.23
C ALA A 244 -0.35 26.67 -7.86
N ALA A 245 -0.25 27.05 -6.58
CA ALA A 245 0.66 28.09 -6.10
C ALA A 245 2.15 27.74 -6.36
N HIS A 246 2.46 26.45 -6.47
CA HIS A 246 3.78 25.94 -6.86
C HIS A 246 3.89 25.64 -8.37
N GLY A 247 2.90 26.04 -9.18
CA GLY A 247 2.89 25.78 -10.61
C GLY A 247 2.58 24.31 -10.99
N VAL A 248 2.06 23.53 -10.05
CA VAL A 248 1.69 22.12 -10.25
C VAL A 248 0.24 22.05 -10.70
N PRO A 249 -0.06 21.55 -11.93
CA PRO A 249 -1.43 21.39 -12.37
C PRO A 249 -2.11 20.24 -11.60
N GLY A 250 -3.40 20.43 -11.34
CA GLY A 250 -4.18 19.43 -10.63
C GLY A 250 -5.59 19.29 -11.15
N ARG A 251 -6.19 18.14 -10.90
CA ARG A 251 -7.60 17.84 -11.20
C ARG A 251 -8.24 17.12 -10.01
N GLN A 252 -9.53 17.37 -9.80
CA GLN A 252 -10.33 16.55 -8.89
C GLN A 252 -10.96 15.39 -9.67
N VAL A 253 -10.95 14.22 -9.07
CA VAL A 253 -11.68 13.04 -9.53
C VAL A 253 -12.94 12.91 -8.66
N ALA A 254 -14.11 13.05 -9.27
CA ALA A 254 -15.38 13.10 -8.55
C ALA A 254 -15.95 11.70 -8.28
N CYS A 255 -15.71 10.74 -9.18
CA CYS A 255 -16.18 9.37 -9.08
C CYS A 255 -15.15 8.39 -9.66
N LEU A 256 -15.34 7.11 -9.39
CA LEU A 256 -14.41 6.06 -9.83
C LEU A 256 -14.41 5.88 -11.35
N GLU A 257 -15.50 6.17 -12.03
CA GLU A 257 -15.60 6.12 -13.50
C GLU A 257 -14.62 7.06 -14.18
N ASP A 258 -14.34 8.22 -13.57
CA ASP A 258 -13.44 9.24 -14.12
C ASP A 258 -11.95 8.89 -13.90
N LEU A 259 -11.67 7.88 -13.07
CA LEU A 259 -10.30 7.58 -12.62
C LEU A 259 -9.36 7.26 -13.80
N GLN A 260 -9.81 6.47 -14.77
CA GLN A 260 -8.97 6.07 -15.89
C GLN A 260 -8.58 7.26 -16.77
N GLU A 261 -9.52 8.16 -17.07
CA GLU A 261 -9.25 9.37 -17.85
C GLU A 261 -8.30 10.31 -17.10
N ALA A 262 -8.55 10.50 -15.79
CA ALA A 262 -7.71 11.34 -14.95
C ALA A 262 -6.27 10.81 -14.88
N LEU A 263 -6.07 9.50 -14.74
CA LEU A 263 -4.75 8.88 -14.75
C LEU A 263 -4.04 9.08 -16.10
N ALA A 264 -4.74 8.88 -17.22
CA ALA A 264 -4.20 9.11 -18.57
C ALA A 264 -3.77 10.57 -18.75
N TRP A 265 -4.60 11.53 -18.29
CA TRP A 265 -4.25 12.94 -18.30
C TRP A 265 -2.99 13.21 -17.43
N GLY A 266 -2.95 12.71 -16.20
CA GLY A 266 -1.83 12.96 -15.30
C GLY A 266 -0.52 12.43 -15.86
N LEU A 267 -0.51 11.23 -16.39
CA LEU A 267 0.65 10.59 -16.99
C LEU A 267 1.14 11.30 -18.27
N SER A 268 0.25 11.96 -18.99
CA SER A 268 0.63 12.72 -20.21
C SER A 268 1.40 14.01 -19.91
N GLN A 269 1.37 14.54 -18.68
CA GLN A 269 1.92 15.86 -18.37
C GLN A 269 3.45 15.92 -18.32
N GLN A 270 4.14 14.79 -18.15
CA GLN A 270 5.62 14.70 -18.08
C GLN A 270 6.26 15.65 -17.06
N ARG A 271 5.51 16.01 -16.01
CA ARG A 271 5.88 16.91 -14.92
C ARG A 271 5.08 16.53 -13.67
N PRO A 272 5.40 17.09 -12.49
CA PRO A 272 4.57 16.85 -11.31
C PRO A 272 3.13 17.31 -11.52
N VAL A 273 2.18 16.45 -11.15
CA VAL A 273 0.74 16.73 -11.21
C VAL A 273 0.03 16.16 -9.99
N LEU A 274 -1.11 16.74 -9.65
CA LEU A 274 -1.94 16.32 -8.52
C LEU A 274 -3.32 15.87 -8.99
N LEU A 275 -3.70 14.63 -8.69
CA LEU A 275 -5.08 14.15 -8.77
C LEU A 275 -5.66 14.05 -7.35
N ARG A 276 -6.68 14.88 -7.06
CA ARG A 276 -7.41 14.86 -5.80
C ARG A 276 -8.55 13.87 -5.87
N LEU A 277 -8.48 12.79 -5.08
CA LEU A 277 -9.43 11.70 -4.99
C LEU A 277 -10.22 11.86 -3.68
N CYS A 278 -11.43 12.45 -3.77
CA CYS A 278 -12.22 12.76 -2.57
C CYS A 278 -12.96 11.51 -2.09
N SER A 279 -12.66 11.06 -0.87
CA SER A 279 -13.37 9.99 -0.19
C SER A 279 -13.93 10.44 1.18
N ASP A 280 -14.47 9.49 1.94
CA ASP A 280 -14.98 9.74 3.29
C ASP A 280 -14.41 8.69 4.25
N ARG A 281 -13.62 9.13 5.23
CA ARG A 281 -12.93 8.23 6.17
C ARG A 281 -13.87 7.32 6.97
N CYS A 282 -15.08 7.81 7.32
CA CYS A 282 -16.02 7.04 8.10
C CYS A 282 -16.67 5.95 7.25
N ARG A 283 -17.11 6.32 6.04
CA ARG A 283 -17.64 5.37 5.06
C ARG A 283 -16.60 4.32 4.67
N ASP A 284 -15.37 4.73 4.44
CA ASP A 284 -14.30 3.83 4.03
C ASP A 284 -13.89 2.87 5.16
N ALA A 285 -13.92 3.33 6.42
CA ALA A 285 -13.71 2.45 7.58
C ALA A 285 -14.83 1.40 7.71
N ALA A 286 -16.10 1.82 7.57
CA ALA A 286 -17.23 0.92 7.58
C ALA A 286 -17.17 -0.11 6.43
N LEU A 287 -16.82 0.35 5.22
CA LEU A 287 -16.65 -0.52 4.04
C LEU A 287 -15.56 -1.56 4.29
N ARG A 288 -14.38 -1.17 4.79
CA ARG A 288 -13.30 -2.13 5.13
C ARG A 288 -13.77 -3.19 6.13
N GLN A 289 -14.52 -2.79 7.14
CA GLN A 289 -15.05 -3.71 8.14
C GLN A 289 -16.04 -4.70 7.51
N GLN A 290 -16.98 -4.22 6.70
CA GLN A 290 -17.96 -5.05 5.99
C GLN A 290 -17.26 -6.05 5.05
N LEU A 291 -16.32 -5.60 4.23
CA LEU A 291 -15.58 -6.44 3.29
C LEU A 291 -14.77 -7.51 4.01
N ARG A 292 -14.11 -7.18 5.12
CA ARG A 292 -13.34 -8.16 5.91
C ARG A 292 -14.26 -9.22 6.52
N ALA A 293 -15.40 -8.83 7.06
CA ALA A 293 -16.38 -9.77 7.60
C ALA A 293 -16.97 -10.66 6.52
N ALA A 294 -17.31 -10.11 5.35
CA ALA A 294 -17.82 -10.87 4.21
C ALA A 294 -16.76 -11.84 3.67
N ALA A 295 -15.51 -11.40 3.50
CA ALA A 295 -14.43 -12.27 3.06
C ALA A 295 -14.16 -13.47 3.96
N GLN A 296 -14.47 -13.38 5.26
CA GLN A 296 -14.35 -14.51 6.18
C GLN A 296 -15.45 -15.58 5.96
N ASN A 297 -16.60 -15.17 5.43
CA ASN A 297 -17.75 -16.05 5.18
C ASN A 297 -17.76 -16.58 3.74
N GLU A 298 -17.00 -15.96 2.84
CA GLU A 298 -16.91 -16.42 1.45
C GLU A 298 -16.18 -17.76 1.42
N ARG A 299 -16.88 -18.79 0.99
CA ARG A 299 -16.29 -20.08 0.65
C ARG A 299 -16.36 -20.20 -0.86
N THR A 300 -15.23 -20.31 -1.52
CA THR A 300 -15.24 -20.88 -2.86
C THR A 300 -15.65 -22.34 -2.69
N GLU A 301 -16.81 -22.71 -3.26
CA GLU A 301 -17.18 -24.11 -3.36
C GLU A 301 -16.09 -24.85 -4.15
N PRO A 302 -15.69 -26.05 -3.72
CA PRO A 302 -14.63 -26.81 -4.35
C PRO A 302 -14.92 -27.22 -5.79
#